data_158eb54ac2d96ade6718d84fad112135
#
_entry.id   158eb54ac2d96ade6718d84fad112135
#
_cell.length_a   1.000
_cell.length_b   1.000
_cell.length_c   1.000
_cell.angle_alpha   90.00
_cell.angle_beta   90.00
_cell.angle_gamma   90.00
#
_symmetry.space_group_name_H-M   'P 1'
#
loop_
_entity.id
_entity.type
_entity.pdbx_description
1 polymer ?
#
loop_
_entity_poly.entity_id
_entity_poly.type
_entity_poly.pdbx_seq_one_letter_code
_entity_poly.pdbx_strand_id
1 'polypeptide(L)'
;MRGMFFLLFMIVLSLFSVGTIILWNYIRRGNRYMAKIAMGLAVTVVACGELSLYGTAYQNMEPSFWLDIIHGGALASVSWLMAFLLAFPVILVVAIMVAIARLFRAPQKDRADQSQIPVQATGLSRRKFLTYASTAIPAAALLTSTVGNVVGESYLDVTHNDLFYPDLPDYLDSYRIGQISDTHIGLFFSPKDLEEAILRLAEENVQRLEITGDLIDELSRLSACRDVLNRTAPLFPDGIDFCYGNHEYYRGFQAITDMLAQTPVRVLRNESFCVSPGRGENMAHQSGNSRRPFYIAAVDFSFAPKGPEDDARRENYTAQALSQVPDDAFTVMLAHNSSFIDEAFSHHIPLLMSGHTHGAQFALIGPVVEAVGFKYLRGMYQKDGCFGYVNRGTGHWIPFRVLCSREATVYTLRKGTT
;
A
#
# COMPACT_ATOMS: atom_id res chain seq x y z
N MET A 1 -12.64 17.47 -7.61
CA MET A 1 -11.89 16.33 -8.13
C MET A 1 -12.16 15.00 -7.40
N ARG A 2 -12.29 14.97 -6.05
CA ARG A 2 -12.55 13.73 -5.27
C ARG A 2 -13.77 12.95 -5.75
N GLY A 3 -14.93 13.60 -5.89
CA GLY A 3 -16.16 12.94 -6.32
C GLY A 3 -16.09 12.33 -7.71
N MET A 4 -15.37 12.95 -8.64
CA MET A 4 -15.21 12.48 -10.00
C MET A 4 -14.30 11.24 -10.08
N PHE A 5 -13.20 11.20 -9.32
CA PHE A 5 -12.32 10.05 -9.27
C PHE A 5 -13.01 8.83 -8.62
N PHE A 6 -13.69 9.06 -7.49
CA PHE A 6 -14.48 8.00 -6.83
C PHE A 6 -15.59 7.48 -7.75
N LEU A 7 -16.32 8.37 -8.41
CA LEU A 7 -17.36 8.00 -9.38
C LEU A 7 -16.77 7.16 -10.53
N LEU A 8 -15.64 7.60 -11.11
CA LEU A 8 -14.97 6.86 -12.18
C LEU A 8 -14.53 5.47 -11.71
N PHE A 9 -13.94 5.37 -10.52
CA PHE A 9 -13.55 4.11 -9.92
C PHE A 9 -14.73 3.16 -9.74
N MET A 10 -15.88 3.67 -9.21
CA MET A 10 -17.10 2.88 -9.05
C MET A 10 -17.69 2.44 -10.39
N ILE A 11 -17.63 3.27 -11.42
CA ILE A 11 -18.05 2.91 -12.78
C ILE A 11 -17.18 1.77 -13.31
N VAL A 12 -15.86 1.85 -13.17
CA VAL A 12 -14.93 0.81 -13.63
C VAL A 12 -15.22 -0.51 -12.95
N LEU A 13 -15.36 -0.54 -11.62
CA LEU A 13 -15.70 -1.75 -10.87
C LEU A 13 -17.06 -2.33 -11.27
N SER A 14 -18.03 -1.47 -11.53
CA SER A 14 -19.35 -1.90 -12.03
C SER A 14 -19.26 -2.56 -13.41
N LEU A 15 -18.43 -2.02 -14.31
CA LEU A 15 -18.19 -2.63 -15.64
C LEU A 15 -17.52 -4.00 -15.52
N PHE A 16 -16.56 -4.18 -14.60
CA PHE A 16 -15.96 -5.50 -14.32
C PHE A 16 -16.99 -6.49 -13.79
N SER A 17 -17.86 -6.06 -12.87
CA SER A 17 -18.94 -6.89 -12.34
C SER A 17 -19.89 -7.38 -13.44
N VAL A 18 -20.38 -6.46 -14.24
CA VAL A 18 -21.28 -6.77 -15.38
C VAL A 18 -20.61 -7.67 -16.40
N GLY A 19 -19.38 -7.33 -16.82
CA GLY A 19 -18.59 -8.12 -17.74
C GLY A 19 -18.38 -9.56 -17.27
N THR A 20 -18.05 -9.73 -15.99
CA THR A 20 -17.87 -11.04 -15.36
C THR A 20 -19.16 -11.87 -15.44
N ILE A 21 -20.31 -11.29 -15.09
CA ILE A 21 -21.61 -11.97 -15.11
C ILE A 21 -22.00 -12.37 -16.55
N ILE A 22 -21.77 -11.50 -17.53
CA ILE A 22 -22.02 -11.77 -18.94
C ILE A 22 -21.16 -12.95 -19.42
N LEU A 23 -19.85 -12.90 -19.21
CA LEU A 23 -18.92 -13.95 -19.63
C LEU A 23 -19.21 -15.28 -18.91
N TRP A 24 -19.52 -15.24 -17.64
CA TRP A 24 -19.90 -16.42 -16.88
C TRP A 24 -21.15 -17.10 -17.41
N ASN A 25 -22.19 -16.32 -17.74
CA ASN A 25 -23.39 -16.87 -18.39
C ASN A 25 -23.10 -17.43 -19.79
N TYR A 26 -22.23 -16.79 -20.56
CA TYR A 26 -21.79 -17.29 -21.87
C TYR A 26 -21.11 -18.66 -21.75
N ILE A 27 -20.21 -18.84 -20.76
CA ILE A 27 -19.53 -20.13 -20.51
C ILE A 27 -20.53 -21.22 -20.18
N ARG A 28 -21.50 -20.94 -19.28
CA ARG A 28 -22.47 -21.92 -18.79
C ARG A 28 -23.61 -22.23 -19.75
N ARG A 29 -23.78 -21.51 -20.85
CA ARG A 29 -24.97 -21.56 -21.71
C ARG A 29 -26.28 -21.47 -20.92
N GLY A 30 -26.29 -20.57 -19.92
CA GLY A 30 -27.38 -20.51 -18.95
C GLY A 30 -28.67 -19.92 -19.52
N ASN A 31 -29.79 -20.53 -19.24
CA ASN A 31 -31.10 -19.91 -19.36
C ASN A 31 -31.28 -18.86 -18.25
N ARG A 32 -32.14 -17.86 -18.41
CA ARG A 32 -32.35 -16.75 -17.49
C ARG A 32 -31.17 -15.75 -17.41
N TYR A 33 -30.58 -15.51 -18.56
CA TYR A 33 -29.44 -14.58 -18.71
C TYR A 33 -29.73 -13.20 -18.11
N MET A 34 -30.87 -12.59 -18.50
CA MET A 34 -31.25 -11.24 -18.06
C MET A 34 -31.49 -11.16 -16.55
N ALA A 35 -32.10 -12.17 -15.95
CA ALA A 35 -32.36 -12.17 -14.49
C ALA A 35 -31.05 -12.18 -13.68
N LYS A 36 -30.02 -12.90 -14.13
CA LYS A 36 -28.72 -12.95 -13.46
C LYS A 36 -27.94 -11.64 -13.61
N ILE A 37 -28.01 -11.01 -14.80
CA ILE A 37 -27.43 -9.69 -15.00
C ILE A 37 -28.13 -8.68 -14.10
N ALA A 38 -29.47 -8.66 -14.09
CA ALA A 38 -30.23 -7.75 -13.24
C ALA A 38 -29.91 -7.91 -11.75
N MET A 39 -29.78 -9.15 -11.27
CA MET A 39 -29.41 -9.43 -9.90
C MET A 39 -27.98 -8.94 -9.59
N GLY A 40 -27.01 -9.23 -10.46
CA GLY A 40 -25.63 -8.77 -10.28
C GLY A 40 -25.50 -7.25 -10.29
N LEU A 41 -26.24 -6.58 -11.18
CA LEU A 41 -26.33 -5.12 -11.21
C LEU A 41 -26.94 -4.57 -9.92
N ALA A 42 -28.05 -5.16 -9.45
CA ALA A 42 -28.68 -4.74 -8.22
C ALA A 42 -27.74 -4.83 -7.02
N VAL A 43 -27.02 -5.96 -6.86
CA VAL A 43 -26.04 -6.13 -5.77
C VAL A 43 -24.87 -5.12 -5.93
N THR A 44 -24.40 -4.88 -7.15
CA THR A 44 -23.35 -3.89 -7.38
C THR A 44 -23.80 -2.47 -7.02
N VAL A 45 -25.05 -2.11 -7.37
CA VAL A 45 -25.63 -0.79 -7.01
C VAL A 45 -25.77 -0.66 -5.49
N VAL A 46 -26.23 -1.73 -4.80
CA VAL A 46 -26.30 -1.75 -3.34
C VAL A 46 -24.91 -1.58 -2.73
N ALA A 47 -23.90 -2.32 -3.21
CA ALA A 47 -22.53 -2.19 -2.73
C ALA A 47 -21.97 -0.77 -2.93
N CYS A 48 -22.24 -0.15 -4.08
CA CYS A 48 -21.87 1.25 -4.32
C CYS A 48 -22.61 2.22 -3.38
N GLY A 49 -23.88 1.96 -3.11
CA GLY A 49 -24.69 2.73 -2.18
C GLY A 49 -24.17 2.67 -0.74
N GLU A 50 -23.79 1.48 -0.27
CA GLU A 50 -23.21 1.25 1.05
C GLU A 50 -21.88 1.98 1.23
N LEU A 51 -20.99 1.96 0.25
CA LEU A 51 -19.73 2.72 0.29
C LEU A 51 -19.98 4.22 0.35
N SER A 52 -20.97 4.71 -0.41
CA SER A 52 -21.36 6.12 -0.38
C SER A 52 -21.98 6.53 0.96
N LEU A 53 -22.84 5.66 1.52
CA LEU A 53 -23.45 5.85 2.82
C LEU A 53 -22.39 5.89 3.93
N TYR A 54 -21.43 4.95 3.90
CA TYR A 54 -20.34 4.94 4.86
C TYR A 54 -19.50 6.23 4.78
N GLY A 55 -19.12 6.67 3.59
CA GLY A 55 -18.39 7.92 3.42
C GLY A 55 -19.14 9.13 4.00
N THR A 56 -20.46 9.20 3.85
CA THR A 56 -21.29 10.25 4.42
C THR A 56 -21.41 10.12 5.94
N ALA A 57 -21.66 8.90 6.43
CA ALA A 57 -21.79 8.62 7.86
C ALA A 57 -20.49 8.91 8.62
N TYR A 58 -19.35 8.49 8.07
CA TYR A 58 -18.03 8.73 8.65
C TYR A 58 -17.70 10.22 8.84
N GLN A 59 -18.14 11.08 7.93
CA GLN A 59 -17.92 12.52 8.02
C GLN A 59 -18.83 13.22 9.02
N ASN A 60 -20.04 12.69 9.26
CA ASN A 60 -21.12 13.39 9.97
C ASN A 60 -21.56 12.71 11.27
N MET A 61 -21.08 11.51 11.56
CA MET A 61 -21.44 10.76 12.76
C MET A 61 -20.25 10.63 13.71
N GLU A 62 -20.51 10.74 15.00
CA GLU A 62 -19.57 10.35 16.03
C GLU A 62 -19.38 8.82 16.05
N PRO A 63 -18.23 8.30 16.56
CA PRO A 63 -18.02 6.87 16.75
C PRO A 63 -19.19 6.23 17.51
N SER A 64 -19.81 5.21 16.93
CA SER A 64 -21.00 4.59 17.48
C SER A 64 -21.19 3.18 16.89
N PHE A 65 -21.97 2.36 17.59
CA PHE A 65 -22.38 1.02 17.12
C PHE A 65 -22.99 1.05 15.70
N TRP A 66 -23.74 2.10 15.36
CA TRP A 66 -24.33 2.23 14.03
C TRP A 66 -23.28 2.53 12.96
N LEU A 67 -22.28 3.33 13.28
CA LEU A 67 -21.16 3.58 12.37
C LEU A 67 -20.37 2.30 12.11
N ASP A 68 -20.18 1.45 13.13
CA ASP A 68 -19.50 0.15 12.98
C ASP A 68 -20.29 -0.81 12.08
N ILE A 69 -21.64 -0.82 12.17
CA ILE A 69 -22.48 -1.61 11.26
C ILE A 69 -22.32 -1.13 9.81
N ILE A 70 -22.39 0.18 9.59
CA ILE A 70 -22.24 0.77 8.25
C ILE A 70 -20.83 0.50 7.70
N HIS A 71 -19.80 0.57 8.56
CA HIS A 71 -18.42 0.19 8.21
C HIS A 71 -18.34 -1.29 7.76
N GLY A 72 -18.94 -2.20 8.52
CA GLY A 72 -19.01 -3.61 8.14
C GLY A 72 -19.70 -3.85 6.78
N GLY A 73 -20.76 -3.10 6.50
CA GLY A 73 -21.43 -3.08 5.18
C GLY A 73 -20.49 -2.59 4.07
N ALA A 74 -19.73 -1.52 4.34
CA ALA A 74 -18.76 -0.99 3.39
C ALA A 74 -17.64 -1.99 3.09
N LEU A 75 -17.10 -2.68 4.10
CA LEU A 75 -16.09 -3.74 3.91
C LEU A 75 -16.62 -4.92 3.09
N ALA A 76 -17.85 -5.35 3.34
CA ALA A 76 -18.51 -6.39 2.53
C ALA A 76 -18.66 -5.93 1.07
N SER A 77 -18.99 -4.66 0.86
CA SER A 77 -19.12 -4.05 -0.47
C SER A 77 -17.79 -3.98 -1.21
N VAL A 78 -16.70 -3.61 -0.52
CA VAL A 78 -15.34 -3.67 -1.09
C VAL A 78 -14.99 -5.11 -1.45
N SER A 79 -15.27 -6.09 -0.57
CA SER A 79 -15.02 -7.50 -0.84
C SER A 79 -15.74 -7.98 -2.10
N TRP A 80 -17.01 -7.60 -2.26
CA TRP A 80 -17.81 -7.92 -3.44
C TRP A 80 -17.22 -7.34 -4.72
N LEU A 81 -16.92 -6.05 -4.71
CA LEU A 81 -16.41 -5.35 -5.89
C LEU A 81 -15.01 -5.86 -6.30
N MET A 82 -14.12 -6.09 -5.33
CA MET A 82 -12.80 -6.64 -5.58
C MET A 82 -12.84 -8.09 -6.06
N ALA A 83 -13.80 -8.90 -5.61
CA ALA A 83 -13.98 -10.26 -6.13
C ALA A 83 -14.25 -10.27 -7.65
N PHE A 84 -15.00 -9.31 -8.17
CA PHE A 84 -15.21 -9.19 -9.63
C PHE A 84 -13.95 -8.75 -10.36
N LEU A 85 -13.18 -7.83 -9.78
CA LEU A 85 -11.89 -7.43 -10.34
C LEU A 85 -10.94 -8.62 -10.47
N LEU A 86 -10.89 -9.50 -9.46
CA LEU A 86 -10.08 -10.71 -9.48
C LEU A 86 -10.61 -11.78 -10.44
N ALA A 87 -11.93 -11.98 -10.49
CA ALA A 87 -12.57 -13.03 -11.30
C ALA A 87 -12.59 -12.70 -12.80
N PHE A 88 -12.72 -11.41 -13.16
CA PHE A 88 -12.91 -10.99 -14.54
C PHE A 88 -11.84 -11.48 -15.51
N PRO A 89 -10.51 -11.27 -15.29
CA PRO A 89 -9.48 -11.71 -16.22
C PRO A 89 -9.47 -13.22 -16.41
N VAL A 90 -9.68 -13.97 -15.33
CA VAL A 90 -9.71 -15.45 -15.39
C VAL A 90 -10.91 -15.93 -16.19
N ILE A 91 -12.10 -15.39 -15.92
CA ILE A 91 -13.34 -15.74 -16.62
C ILE A 91 -13.26 -15.31 -18.11
N LEU A 92 -12.63 -14.19 -18.40
CA LEU A 92 -12.39 -13.73 -19.78
C LEU A 92 -11.54 -14.74 -20.57
N VAL A 93 -10.42 -15.18 -20.00
CA VAL A 93 -9.57 -16.21 -20.63
C VAL A 93 -10.35 -17.50 -20.87
N VAL A 94 -11.11 -17.99 -19.88
CA VAL A 94 -11.94 -19.17 -20.02
C VAL A 94 -13.02 -18.98 -21.10
N ALA A 95 -13.64 -17.80 -21.16
CA ALA A 95 -14.65 -17.50 -22.19
C ALA A 95 -14.05 -17.50 -23.60
N ILE A 96 -12.85 -16.93 -23.78
CA ILE A 96 -12.10 -16.96 -25.04
C ILE A 96 -11.79 -18.41 -25.45
N MET A 97 -11.26 -19.23 -24.54
CA MET A 97 -10.98 -20.65 -24.81
C MET A 97 -12.24 -21.41 -25.22
N VAL A 98 -13.37 -21.14 -24.54
CA VAL A 98 -14.67 -21.74 -24.91
C VAL A 98 -15.15 -21.27 -26.28
N ALA A 99 -14.96 -20.00 -26.62
CA ALA A 99 -15.30 -19.45 -27.93
C ALA A 99 -14.49 -20.12 -29.05
N ILE A 100 -13.16 -20.20 -28.87
CA ILE A 100 -12.25 -20.88 -29.82
C ILE A 100 -12.65 -22.33 -30.00
N ALA A 101 -12.87 -23.07 -28.90
CA ALA A 101 -13.29 -24.48 -28.97
C ALA A 101 -14.65 -24.68 -29.65
N ARG A 102 -15.51 -23.65 -29.67
CA ARG A 102 -16.79 -23.70 -30.41
C ARG A 102 -16.59 -23.45 -31.90
N LEU A 103 -15.64 -22.61 -32.33
CA LEU A 103 -15.33 -22.36 -33.74
C LEU A 103 -14.76 -23.61 -34.45
N PHE A 104 -13.94 -24.39 -33.74
CA PHE A 104 -13.35 -25.62 -34.26
C PHE A 104 -14.23 -26.87 -34.11
N ARG A 105 -15.46 -26.75 -33.63
CA ARG A 105 -16.40 -27.88 -33.63
C ARG A 105 -17.02 -28.02 -35.02
N ALA A 106 -16.64 -29.09 -35.71
CA ALA A 106 -17.38 -29.55 -36.90
C ALA A 106 -18.85 -29.83 -36.55
N PRO A 107 -19.79 -29.48 -37.42
CA PRO A 107 -21.20 -29.85 -37.24
C PRO A 107 -21.29 -31.37 -37.08
N GLN A 108 -21.70 -31.83 -35.91
CA GLN A 108 -21.95 -33.25 -35.68
C GLN A 108 -23.19 -33.60 -36.49
N LYS A 109 -22.98 -34.20 -37.69
CA LYS A 109 -24.07 -34.88 -38.43
C LYS A 109 -24.66 -35.92 -37.51
N ASP A 110 -25.96 -35.86 -37.33
CA ASP A 110 -26.72 -36.91 -36.63
C ASP A 110 -26.37 -38.26 -37.24
N ARG A 111 -25.47 -38.99 -36.60
CA ARG A 111 -25.32 -40.41 -36.79
C ARG A 111 -26.29 -41.06 -35.82
N ALA A 112 -27.51 -41.25 -36.30
CA ALA A 112 -28.37 -42.26 -35.77
C ALA A 112 -27.68 -43.62 -35.99
N ASP A 113 -27.73 -44.42 -34.96
CA ASP A 113 -27.40 -45.83 -34.94
C ASP A 113 -25.93 -46.24 -34.96
N GLN A 114 -25.46 -46.62 -33.78
CA GLN A 114 -24.72 -47.89 -33.60
C GLN A 114 -24.54 -48.16 -32.08
N SER A 115 -25.06 -49.28 -31.65
CA SER A 115 -24.83 -49.95 -30.37
C SER A 115 -23.34 -49.97 -30.02
N GLN A 116 -22.91 -49.09 -29.12
CA GLN A 116 -21.62 -49.20 -28.46
C GLN A 116 -21.81 -49.34 -26.96
N ILE A 117 -21.24 -50.41 -26.45
CA ILE A 117 -21.07 -50.72 -25.04
C ILE A 117 -20.61 -49.47 -24.30
N PRO A 118 -21.24 -49.02 -23.21
CA PRO A 118 -20.81 -47.85 -22.49
C PRO A 118 -19.44 -48.13 -21.81
N VAL A 119 -18.37 -47.70 -22.42
CA VAL A 119 -17.11 -47.55 -21.73
C VAL A 119 -17.33 -46.50 -20.65
N GLN A 120 -17.37 -46.94 -19.38
CA GLN A 120 -17.40 -46.04 -18.22
C GLN A 120 -16.14 -45.15 -18.28
N ALA A 121 -16.29 -43.97 -18.89
CA ALA A 121 -15.26 -42.94 -18.82
C ALA A 121 -15.18 -42.49 -17.35
N THR A 122 -14.15 -42.93 -16.65
CA THR A 122 -13.83 -42.53 -15.25
C THR A 122 -13.43 -41.10 -15.07
N GLY A 123 -13.56 -40.23 -16.12
CA GLY A 123 -13.20 -38.83 -16.12
C GLY A 123 -14.39 -37.89 -16.04
N LEU A 124 -14.19 -36.73 -15.46
CA LEU A 124 -15.12 -35.60 -15.46
C LEU A 124 -15.49 -35.21 -16.91
N SER A 125 -16.79 -35.24 -17.27
CA SER A 125 -17.19 -34.75 -18.57
C SER A 125 -16.83 -33.24 -18.72
N ARG A 126 -16.46 -32.80 -19.95
CA ARG A 126 -16.15 -31.38 -20.25
C ARG A 126 -17.24 -30.44 -19.72
N ARG A 127 -18.48 -30.81 -19.78
CA ARG A 127 -19.61 -30.03 -19.29
C ARG A 127 -19.58 -29.90 -17.76
N LYS A 128 -19.32 -30.97 -17.03
CA LYS A 128 -19.17 -30.95 -15.56
C LYS A 128 -17.96 -30.13 -15.15
N PHE A 129 -16.82 -30.32 -15.84
CA PHE A 129 -15.62 -29.52 -15.57
C PHE A 129 -15.88 -28.00 -15.74
N LEU A 130 -16.44 -27.56 -16.84
CA LEU A 130 -16.78 -26.15 -17.08
C LEU A 130 -17.80 -25.63 -16.04
N THR A 131 -18.74 -26.46 -15.62
CA THR A 131 -19.71 -26.09 -14.58
C THR A 131 -19.01 -25.89 -13.23
N TYR A 132 -18.13 -26.79 -12.84
CA TYR A 132 -17.38 -26.67 -11.59
C TYR A 132 -16.42 -25.49 -11.63
N ALA A 133 -15.61 -25.36 -12.68
CA ALA A 133 -14.67 -24.25 -12.83
C ALA A 133 -15.41 -22.89 -12.82
N SER A 134 -16.52 -22.77 -13.54
CA SER A 134 -17.30 -21.53 -13.57
C SER A 134 -17.96 -21.17 -12.22
N THR A 135 -18.09 -22.11 -11.30
CA THR A 135 -18.59 -21.85 -9.94
C THR A 135 -17.44 -21.62 -8.95
N ALA A 136 -16.37 -22.40 -9.09
CA ALA A 136 -15.20 -22.30 -8.21
C ALA A 136 -14.45 -20.97 -8.34
N ILE A 137 -14.31 -20.45 -9.56
CA ILE A 137 -13.58 -19.19 -9.80
C ILE A 137 -14.21 -17.99 -9.08
N PRO A 138 -15.50 -17.67 -9.22
CA PRO A 138 -16.11 -16.58 -8.47
C PRO A 138 -16.12 -16.82 -6.96
N ALA A 139 -16.32 -18.07 -6.51
CA ALA A 139 -16.27 -18.40 -5.08
C ALA A 139 -14.87 -18.18 -4.49
N ALA A 140 -13.82 -18.64 -5.19
CA ALA A 140 -12.44 -18.40 -4.79
C ALA A 140 -12.10 -16.91 -4.80
N ALA A 141 -12.53 -16.17 -5.80
CA ALA A 141 -12.31 -14.73 -5.88
C ALA A 141 -12.98 -13.99 -4.71
N LEU A 142 -14.23 -14.35 -4.37
CA LEU A 142 -14.93 -13.75 -3.24
C LEU A 142 -14.26 -14.11 -1.91
N LEU A 143 -13.86 -15.36 -1.71
CA LEU A 143 -13.15 -15.79 -0.51
C LEU A 143 -11.81 -15.04 -0.38
N THR A 144 -11.04 -15.00 -1.44
CA THR A 144 -9.74 -14.28 -1.46
C THR A 144 -9.92 -12.79 -1.17
N SER A 145 -10.93 -12.18 -1.75
CA SER A 145 -11.23 -10.77 -1.51
C SER A 145 -11.67 -10.51 -0.07
N THR A 146 -12.54 -11.36 0.48
CA THR A 146 -13.01 -11.23 1.87
C THR A 146 -11.85 -11.40 2.87
N VAL A 147 -11.03 -12.45 2.68
CA VAL A 147 -9.84 -12.67 3.51
C VAL A 147 -8.85 -11.49 3.35
N GLY A 148 -8.65 -11.01 2.13
CA GLY A 148 -7.78 -9.86 1.86
C GLY A 148 -8.23 -8.58 2.58
N ASN A 149 -9.53 -8.32 2.65
CA ASN A 149 -10.06 -7.18 3.40
C ASN A 149 -9.92 -7.37 4.91
N VAL A 150 -10.29 -8.54 5.44
CA VAL A 150 -10.18 -8.82 6.89
C VAL A 150 -8.72 -8.72 7.35
N VAL A 151 -7.78 -9.32 6.61
CA VAL A 151 -6.35 -9.21 6.93
C VAL A 151 -5.83 -7.79 6.72
N GLY A 152 -6.27 -7.13 5.66
CA GLY A 152 -5.89 -5.74 5.37
C GLY A 152 -6.32 -4.77 6.47
N GLU A 153 -7.52 -4.98 7.04
CA GLU A 153 -8.06 -4.13 8.09
C GLU A 153 -7.43 -4.42 9.46
N SER A 154 -7.25 -5.69 9.82
CA SER A 154 -6.96 -6.10 11.20
C SER A 154 -5.50 -6.40 11.49
N TYR A 155 -4.66 -6.63 10.46
CA TYR A 155 -3.29 -7.10 10.67
C TYR A 155 -2.24 -6.08 10.25
N LEU A 156 -1.45 -5.62 11.25
CA LEU A 156 -0.25 -4.83 11.06
C LEU A 156 0.98 -5.72 11.33
N ASP A 157 1.82 -5.87 10.32
CA ASP A 157 3.10 -6.58 10.37
C ASP A 157 4.20 -5.62 10.82
N VAL A 158 4.93 -5.95 11.89
CA VAL A 158 6.12 -5.20 12.27
C VAL A 158 7.33 -5.94 11.72
N THR A 159 7.90 -5.39 10.65
CA THR A 159 9.07 -5.99 9.99
C THR A 159 10.38 -5.48 10.59
N HIS A 160 11.36 -6.37 10.71
CA HIS A 160 12.67 -6.05 11.29
C HIS A 160 13.76 -6.23 10.24
N ASN A 161 14.62 -5.21 10.11
CA ASN A 161 15.75 -5.21 9.18
C ASN A 161 17.03 -4.85 9.95
N ASP A 162 17.94 -5.80 10.12
CA ASP A 162 19.31 -5.52 10.58
C ASP A 162 20.16 -5.08 9.39
N LEU A 163 20.70 -3.86 9.45
CA LEU A 163 21.47 -3.23 8.37
C LEU A 163 22.94 -3.12 8.80
N PHE A 164 23.80 -3.83 8.09
CA PHE A 164 25.22 -3.93 8.44
C PHE A 164 26.05 -2.94 7.63
N TYR A 165 26.84 -2.14 8.34
CA TYR A 165 27.75 -1.15 7.76
C TYR A 165 29.15 -1.31 8.39
N PRO A 166 30.19 -1.62 7.61
CA PRO A 166 31.56 -1.77 8.13
C PRO A 166 32.04 -0.52 8.88
N ASP A 167 31.72 0.65 8.32
CA ASP A 167 32.18 1.95 8.79
C ASP A 167 31.11 2.68 9.64
N LEU A 168 30.16 1.96 10.23
CA LEU A 168 29.14 2.57 11.08
C LEU A 168 29.82 3.24 12.30
N PRO A 169 29.48 4.49 12.65
CA PRO A 169 29.90 5.10 13.90
C PRO A 169 29.50 4.24 15.10
N ASP A 170 30.40 4.04 16.06
CA ASP A 170 30.16 3.17 17.23
C ASP A 170 28.88 3.55 18.01
N TYR A 171 28.56 4.84 18.05
CA TYR A 171 27.37 5.32 18.78
C TYR A 171 26.06 5.02 18.05
N LEU A 172 26.10 4.56 16.79
CA LEU A 172 24.95 4.13 16.02
C LEU A 172 24.82 2.60 16.00
N ASP A 173 25.77 1.84 16.56
CA ASP A 173 25.61 0.41 16.66
C ASP A 173 24.42 0.06 17.57
N SER A 174 23.54 -0.77 17.06
CA SER A 174 22.24 -1.11 17.70
C SER A 174 21.22 0.04 17.75
N TYR A 175 21.45 1.14 17.06
CA TYR A 175 20.48 2.24 16.93
C TYR A 175 19.29 1.77 16.09
N ARG A 176 18.07 2.00 16.62
CA ARG A 176 16.83 1.57 15.97
C ARG A 176 16.03 2.75 15.46
N ILE A 177 15.58 2.63 14.23
CA ILE A 177 14.73 3.62 13.55
C ILE A 177 13.42 2.92 13.19
N GLY A 178 12.28 3.52 13.55
CA GLY A 178 10.97 3.08 13.15
C GLY A 178 10.50 3.81 11.91
N GLN A 179 9.76 3.14 11.03
CA GLN A 179 9.10 3.76 9.89
C GLN A 179 7.62 3.41 9.86
N ILE A 180 6.79 4.43 9.66
CA ILE A 180 5.42 4.32 9.17
C ILE A 180 5.28 5.11 7.88
N SER A 181 4.38 4.68 7.01
CA SER A 181 4.13 5.31 5.71
C SER A 181 2.70 5.09 5.27
N ASP A 182 2.19 5.96 4.40
CA ASP A 182 0.92 5.71 3.69
C ASP A 182 -0.22 5.34 4.65
N THR A 183 -0.40 6.10 5.71
CA THR A 183 -1.46 5.84 6.68
C THR A 183 -2.83 6.20 6.14
N HIS A 184 -2.91 7.25 5.28
CA HIS A 184 -4.15 7.70 4.66
C HIS A 184 -5.29 7.87 5.66
N ILE A 185 -5.01 8.52 6.80
CA ILE A 185 -6.04 8.72 7.85
C ILE A 185 -7.30 9.30 7.23
N GLY A 186 -8.36 8.50 7.28
CA GLY A 186 -9.60 8.79 6.58
C GLY A 186 -10.62 7.67 6.77
N LEU A 187 -11.25 7.27 5.68
CA LEU A 187 -12.41 6.39 5.70
C LEU A 187 -12.13 4.99 6.30
N PHE A 188 -10.95 4.42 6.05
CA PHE A 188 -10.60 3.05 6.44
C PHE A 188 -9.39 2.95 7.38
N PHE A 189 -8.81 4.08 7.77
CA PHE A 189 -7.71 4.13 8.73
C PHE A 189 -7.92 5.33 9.65
N SER A 190 -8.13 5.07 10.92
CA SER A 190 -8.50 6.10 11.89
C SER A 190 -7.27 6.66 12.62
N PRO A 191 -7.40 7.80 13.31
CA PRO A 191 -6.36 8.27 14.24
C PRO A 191 -6.01 7.27 15.34
N LYS A 192 -6.95 6.40 15.75
CA LYS A 192 -6.71 5.32 16.70
C LYS A 192 -5.78 4.25 16.12
N ASP A 193 -5.95 3.90 14.84
CA ASP A 193 -5.07 2.95 14.15
C ASP A 193 -3.66 3.52 14.00
N LEU A 194 -3.52 4.84 13.78
CA LEU A 194 -2.23 5.52 13.81
C LEU A 194 -1.58 5.38 15.19
N GLU A 195 -2.32 5.68 16.25
CA GLU A 195 -1.83 5.56 17.63
C GLU A 195 -1.37 4.14 17.93
N GLU A 196 -2.16 3.13 17.56
CA GLU A 196 -1.80 1.72 17.73
C GLU A 196 -0.50 1.37 16.98
N ALA A 197 -0.36 1.79 15.72
CA ALA A 197 0.85 1.54 14.94
C ALA A 197 2.10 2.19 15.57
N ILE A 198 1.97 3.42 16.06
CA ILE A 198 3.05 4.13 16.74
C ILE A 198 3.42 3.44 18.07
N LEU A 199 2.44 3.01 18.85
CA LEU A 199 2.68 2.29 20.13
C LEU A 199 3.38 0.95 19.88
N ARG A 200 3.01 0.21 18.83
CA ARG A 200 3.68 -1.02 18.41
C ARG A 200 5.17 -0.80 18.11
N LEU A 201 5.52 0.30 17.43
CA LEU A 201 6.92 0.66 17.19
C LEU A 201 7.64 1.11 18.47
N ALA A 202 6.94 1.81 19.36
CA ALA A 202 7.53 2.20 20.65
C ALA A 202 7.89 0.99 21.54
N GLU A 203 7.08 -0.09 21.48
CA GLU A 203 7.38 -1.36 22.15
C GLU A 203 8.67 -2.01 21.65
N GLU A 204 9.07 -1.73 20.42
CA GLU A 204 10.33 -2.21 19.81
C GLU A 204 11.56 -1.39 20.25
N ASN A 205 11.40 -0.43 21.15
CA ASN A 205 12.46 0.45 21.64
C ASN A 205 13.20 1.19 20.51
N VAL A 206 12.48 1.72 19.55
CA VAL A 206 13.07 2.59 18.52
C VAL A 206 13.37 3.98 19.09
N GLN A 207 14.51 4.55 18.71
CA GLN A 207 14.93 5.86 19.21
C GLN A 207 14.25 7.00 18.44
N ARG A 208 13.94 6.81 17.17
CA ARG A 208 13.24 7.80 16.35
C ARG A 208 12.25 7.16 15.40
N LEU A 209 11.24 7.93 15.02
CA LEU A 209 10.18 7.53 14.11
C LEU A 209 10.23 8.38 12.82
N GLU A 210 10.25 7.73 11.67
CA GLU A 210 10.19 8.36 10.36
C GLU A 210 8.82 8.13 9.74
N ILE A 211 8.16 9.21 9.32
CA ILE A 211 6.86 9.18 8.64
C ILE A 211 7.07 9.56 7.18
N THR A 212 7.01 8.58 6.30
CA THR A 212 7.37 8.76 4.89
C THR A 212 6.17 9.10 4.01
N GLY A 213 5.38 10.11 4.41
CA GLY A 213 4.32 10.73 3.60
C GLY A 213 2.98 10.01 3.58
N ASP A 214 2.03 10.63 2.90
CA ASP A 214 0.65 10.18 2.74
C ASP A 214 -0.04 9.89 4.09
N LEU A 215 0.06 10.87 5.01
CA LEU A 215 -0.41 10.74 6.39
C LEU A 215 -1.94 10.88 6.47
N ILE A 216 -2.53 11.87 5.80
CA ILE A 216 -3.94 12.24 5.98
C ILE A 216 -4.67 12.37 4.65
N ASP A 217 -5.81 11.67 4.56
CA ASP A 217 -6.76 11.80 3.45
C ASP A 217 -7.98 12.65 3.77
N GLU A 218 -8.41 12.69 5.04
CA GLU A 218 -9.61 13.43 5.47
C GLU A 218 -9.24 14.57 6.43
N LEU A 219 -9.40 15.83 5.96
CA LEU A 219 -9.04 17.03 6.73
C LEU A 219 -9.85 17.18 8.03
N SER A 220 -11.02 16.59 8.12
CA SER A 220 -11.82 16.54 9.35
C SER A 220 -11.11 15.80 10.50
N ARG A 221 -10.07 15.03 10.22
CA ARG A 221 -9.29 14.26 11.19
C ARG A 221 -7.99 14.93 11.63
N LEU A 222 -7.69 16.14 11.12
CA LEU A 222 -6.45 16.87 11.44
C LEU A 222 -6.26 17.05 12.97
N SER A 223 -7.28 17.49 13.68
CA SER A 223 -7.19 17.68 15.14
C SER A 223 -6.89 16.38 15.88
N ALA A 224 -7.59 15.30 15.54
CA ALA A 224 -7.37 14.01 16.19
C ALA A 224 -5.98 13.43 15.87
N CYS A 225 -5.51 13.60 14.62
CA CYS A 225 -4.15 13.21 14.23
C CYS A 225 -3.09 14.00 15.01
N ARG A 226 -3.23 15.33 15.08
CA ARG A 226 -2.36 16.20 15.90
C ARG A 226 -2.28 15.71 17.35
N ASP A 227 -3.42 15.39 17.94
CA ASP A 227 -3.50 14.98 19.34
C ASP A 227 -2.81 13.62 19.56
N VAL A 228 -2.90 12.69 18.59
CA VAL A 228 -2.13 11.43 18.61
C VAL A 228 -0.64 11.72 18.53
N LEU A 229 -0.17 12.51 17.57
CA LEU A 229 1.25 12.82 17.41
C LEU A 229 1.83 13.51 18.66
N ASN A 230 1.07 14.44 19.27
CA ASN A 230 1.49 15.10 20.51
C ASN A 230 1.62 14.13 21.70
N ARG A 231 0.69 13.17 21.84
CA ARG A 231 0.73 12.18 22.95
C ARG A 231 1.84 11.17 22.76
N THR A 232 2.13 10.78 21.54
CA THR A 232 3.07 9.68 21.23
C THR A 232 4.50 10.14 21.00
N ALA A 233 4.73 11.43 20.65
CA ALA A 233 6.08 11.96 20.41
C ALA A 233 7.07 11.72 21.56
N PRO A 234 6.71 11.82 22.84
CA PRO A 234 7.65 11.55 23.94
C PRO A 234 8.17 10.10 24.00
N LEU A 235 7.55 9.17 23.27
CA LEU A 235 8.00 7.77 23.21
C LEU A 235 9.27 7.60 22.36
N PHE A 236 9.61 8.58 21.55
CA PHE A 236 10.78 8.58 20.66
C PHE A 236 11.80 9.64 21.13
N PRO A 237 12.83 9.24 21.89
CA PRO A 237 13.75 10.19 22.53
C PRO A 237 14.51 11.08 21.53
N ASP A 238 14.75 10.61 20.30
CA ASP A 238 15.44 11.36 19.26
C ASP A 238 14.48 12.04 18.26
N GLY A 239 13.16 11.90 18.47
CA GLY A 239 12.12 12.65 17.80
C GLY A 239 11.39 11.88 16.70
N ILE A 240 10.52 12.61 16.02
CA ILE A 240 9.73 12.15 14.88
C ILE A 240 9.99 13.10 13.70
N ASP A 241 10.26 12.53 12.53
CA ASP A 241 10.43 13.29 11.29
C ASP A 241 9.38 12.90 10.25
N PHE A 242 9.08 13.82 9.35
CA PHE A 242 8.07 13.67 8.32
C PHE A 242 8.57 14.22 6.99
N CYS A 243 8.37 13.48 5.90
CA CYS A 243 8.46 14.00 4.54
C CYS A 243 7.09 13.93 3.84
N TYR A 244 6.86 14.83 2.87
CA TYR A 244 5.60 14.89 2.15
C TYR A 244 5.45 13.76 1.13
N GLY A 245 4.22 13.21 1.04
CA GLY A 245 3.77 12.40 -0.07
C GLY A 245 2.89 13.20 -1.04
N ASN A 246 2.32 12.52 -2.03
CA ASN A 246 1.45 13.18 -3.00
C ASN A 246 0.05 13.50 -2.43
N HIS A 247 -0.42 12.74 -1.45
CA HIS A 247 -1.75 12.98 -0.88
C HIS A 247 -1.80 14.26 -0.04
N GLU A 248 -0.73 14.69 0.60
CA GLU A 248 -0.69 15.98 1.26
C GLU A 248 -1.06 17.11 0.29
N TYR A 249 -0.52 17.07 -0.93
CA TYR A 249 -0.83 18.05 -1.98
C TYR A 249 -2.26 17.91 -2.52
N TYR A 250 -2.74 16.67 -2.68
CA TYR A 250 -4.09 16.42 -3.21
C TYR A 250 -5.18 16.77 -2.21
N ARG A 251 -4.92 16.66 -0.91
CA ARG A 251 -5.91 16.80 0.16
C ARG A 251 -5.98 18.18 0.76
N GLY A 252 -4.85 18.85 0.91
CA GLY A 252 -4.81 20.19 1.49
C GLY A 252 -3.47 20.49 2.15
N PHE A 253 -2.47 20.69 1.34
CA PHE A 253 -1.07 20.90 1.73
C PHE A 253 -0.91 21.87 2.91
N GLN A 254 -1.49 23.08 2.80
CA GLN A 254 -1.35 24.08 3.83
C GLN A 254 -1.99 23.66 5.16
N ALA A 255 -3.19 23.11 5.14
CA ALA A 255 -3.89 22.70 6.36
C ALA A 255 -3.16 21.55 7.08
N ILE A 256 -2.57 20.62 6.33
CA ILE A 256 -1.75 19.52 6.89
C ILE A 256 -0.45 20.06 7.46
N THR A 257 0.22 20.96 6.75
CA THR A 257 1.45 21.62 7.22
C THR A 257 1.20 22.44 8.51
N ASP A 258 0.11 23.20 8.54
CA ASP A 258 -0.27 23.99 9.72
C ASP A 258 -0.61 23.10 10.92
N MET A 259 -1.19 21.93 10.69
CA MET A 259 -1.43 20.94 11.73
C MET A 259 -0.12 20.34 12.25
N LEU A 260 0.77 19.92 11.36
CA LEU A 260 2.08 19.36 11.74
C LEU A 260 2.93 20.38 12.52
N ALA A 261 2.87 21.66 12.18
CA ALA A 261 3.54 22.74 12.90
C ALA A 261 3.07 22.91 14.36
N GLN A 262 1.91 22.32 14.73
CA GLN A 262 1.39 22.28 16.11
C GLN A 262 1.80 21.00 16.87
N THR A 263 2.73 20.22 16.32
CA THR A 263 3.23 18.96 16.89
C THR A 263 4.76 19.02 17.05
N PRO A 264 5.35 18.13 17.85
CA PRO A 264 6.80 17.98 17.90
C PRO A 264 7.43 17.33 16.66
N VAL A 265 6.64 16.97 15.64
CA VAL A 265 7.13 16.36 14.40
C VAL A 265 7.91 17.39 13.59
N ARG A 266 9.15 17.02 13.21
CA ARG A 266 9.95 17.83 12.30
C ARG A 266 9.55 17.51 10.86
N VAL A 267 9.10 18.52 10.14
CA VAL A 267 8.75 18.43 8.74
C VAL A 267 9.97 18.81 7.91
N LEU A 268 10.37 17.93 6.99
CA LEU A 268 11.52 18.13 6.12
C LEU A 268 11.07 18.17 4.66
N ARG A 269 11.65 19.12 3.89
CA ARG A 269 11.33 19.30 2.49
C ARG A 269 12.56 19.77 1.70
N ASN A 270 13.24 18.86 1.01
CA ASN A 270 14.52 19.11 0.32
C ASN A 270 15.57 19.70 1.26
N GLU A 271 15.64 19.19 2.46
CA GLU A 271 16.54 19.67 3.50
C GLU A 271 17.00 18.53 4.41
N SER A 272 17.98 18.81 5.24
CA SER A 272 18.54 17.87 6.20
C SER A 272 18.88 18.55 7.52
N PHE A 273 19.06 17.74 8.55
CA PHE A 273 19.57 18.19 9.84
C PHE A 273 20.48 17.16 10.48
N CYS A 274 21.40 17.65 11.31
CA CYS A 274 22.29 16.81 12.08
C CYS A 274 21.57 16.27 13.33
N VAL A 275 21.57 14.96 13.50
CA VAL A 275 21.03 14.30 14.68
C VAL A 275 22.07 14.23 15.79
N SER A 276 21.68 14.58 16.99
CA SER A 276 22.48 14.34 18.21
C SER A 276 21.80 13.21 18.99
N PRO A 277 22.15 11.93 18.76
CA PRO A 277 21.53 10.82 19.46
C PRO A 277 21.79 10.86 20.96
N GLY A 278 20.75 10.61 21.74
CA GLY A 278 20.81 10.55 23.20
C GLY A 278 20.87 11.93 23.85
N ARG A 279 19.74 12.67 23.89
CA ARG A 279 19.54 13.83 24.78
C ARG A 279 19.49 13.45 26.27
N GLY A 280 20.23 12.43 26.69
CA GLY A 280 20.54 12.13 28.08
C GLY A 280 21.90 12.72 28.42
N GLU A 281 21.89 13.71 29.30
CA GLU A 281 23.00 14.32 30.00
C GLU A 281 24.33 13.55 29.94
N ASN A 282 25.33 14.10 29.23
CA ASN A 282 26.76 13.86 29.32
C ASN A 282 27.57 13.86 28.00
N MET A 283 27.05 14.39 26.91
CA MET A 283 27.82 14.43 25.66
C MET A 283 28.59 15.75 25.40
N ALA A 284 28.59 16.67 26.38
CA ALA A 284 29.35 17.93 26.28
C ALA A 284 30.87 17.79 26.50
N HIS A 285 31.38 16.60 26.85
CA HIS A 285 32.77 16.42 27.24
C HIS A 285 33.58 15.34 26.50
N GLN A 286 33.13 14.88 25.34
CA GLN A 286 34.02 14.14 24.44
C GLN A 286 34.49 15.05 23.29
N SER A 287 35.21 16.09 23.64
CA SER A 287 36.06 16.86 22.72
C SER A 287 37.32 16.03 22.39
N GLY A 288 37.18 15.11 21.50
CA GLY A 288 38.26 14.26 21.01
C GLY A 288 37.89 13.64 19.67
N ASN A 289 38.29 14.34 18.61
CA ASN A 289 38.51 13.89 17.23
C ASN A 289 37.36 13.17 16.50
N SER A 290 36.81 13.87 15.49
CA SER A 290 36.11 13.37 14.28
C SER A 290 35.08 12.23 14.53
N ARG A 291 33.98 12.51 15.20
CA ARG A 291 32.82 11.67 15.21
C ARG A 291 32.10 11.88 13.87
N ARG A 292 32.07 10.87 13.00
CA ARG A 292 31.27 10.88 11.79
C ARG A 292 29.83 11.30 12.14
N PRO A 293 29.32 12.43 11.62
CA PRO A 293 28.02 12.93 12.04
C PRO A 293 26.87 12.08 11.48
N PHE A 294 25.72 12.11 12.16
CA PHE A 294 24.51 11.46 11.70
C PHE A 294 23.50 12.48 11.20
N TYR A 295 23.01 12.30 9.98
CA TYR A 295 22.04 13.18 9.36
C TYR A 295 20.77 12.45 8.96
N ILE A 296 19.63 13.13 9.11
CA ILE A 296 18.38 12.81 8.42
C ILE A 296 18.22 13.85 7.32
N ALA A 297 18.05 13.39 6.09
CA ALA A 297 17.70 14.19 4.93
C ALA A 297 16.32 13.78 4.42
N ALA A 298 15.56 14.70 3.84
CA ALA A 298 14.31 14.34 3.20
C ALA A 298 14.10 15.14 1.91
N VAL A 299 13.46 14.50 0.95
CA VAL A 299 13.09 15.08 -0.33
C VAL A 299 11.58 15.24 -0.47
N ASP A 300 11.17 16.23 -1.25
CA ASP A 300 9.78 16.45 -1.61
C ASP A 300 9.29 15.47 -2.68
N PHE A 301 7.98 15.34 -2.83
CA PHE A 301 7.39 14.51 -3.88
C PHE A 301 7.57 15.16 -5.27
N SER A 302 8.12 14.40 -6.23
CA SER A 302 8.20 14.84 -7.61
C SER A 302 6.91 14.59 -8.36
N PHE A 303 6.29 15.66 -8.89
CA PHE A 303 5.11 15.59 -9.76
C PHE A 303 5.50 15.65 -11.25
N ALA A 304 6.78 15.55 -11.59
CA ALA A 304 7.19 15.52 -12.98
C ALA A 304 6.70 14.23 -13.67
N PRO A 305 6.37 14.28 -14.97
CA PRO A 305 6.11 13.08 -15.73
C PRO A 305 7.33 12.15 -15.73
N LYS A 306 7.09 10.84 -15.61
CA LYS A 306 8.18 9.84 -15.65
C LYS A 306 9.08 10.03 -16.87
N GLY A 307 10.38 9.98 -16.66
CA GLY A 307 11.41 10.14 -17.67
C GLY A 307 12.43 11.20 -17.28
N PRO A 308 13.20 11.77 -18.25
CA PRO A 308 14.32 12.65 -17.98
C PRO A 308 13.98 13.91 -17.15
N GLU A 309 12.75 14.42 -17.25
CA GLU A 309 12.32 15.56 -16.44
C GLU A 309 12.17 15.17 -14.97
N ASP A 310 11.58 13.98 -14.69
CA ASP A 310 11.43 13.46 -13.33
C ASP A 310 12.81 13.12 -12.76
N ASP A 311 13.69 12.49 -13.53
CA ASP A 311 15.05 12.14 -13.11
C ASP A 311 15.83 13.42 -12.73
N ALA A 312 15.79 14.45 -13.55
CA ALA A 312 16.45 15.73 -13.27
C ALA A 312 15.86 16.45 -12.03
N ARG A 313 14.56 16.32 -11.82
CA ARG A 313 13.90 16.92 -10.65
C ARG A 313 14.25 16.18 -9.36
N ARG A 314 14.28 14.85 -9.37
CA ARG A 314 14.70 14.05 -8.22
C ARG A 314 16.16 14.32 -7.85
N GLU A 315 17.06 14.40 -8.85
CA GLU A 315 18.45 14.76 -8.63
C GLU A 315 18.58 16.14 -7.99
N ASN A 316 17.85 17.15 -8.49
CA ASN A 316 17.86 18.49 -7.92
C ASN A 316 17.34 18.50 -6.46
N TYR A 317 16.29 17.76 -6.14
CA TYR A 317 15.77 17.67 -4.78
C TYR A 317 16.76 16.97 -3.84
N THR A 318 17.41 15.91 -4.33
CA THR A 318 18.46 15.21 -3.60
C THR A 318 19.67 16.10 -3.34
N ALA A 319 20.14 16.83 -4.35
CA ALA A 319 21.25 17.78 -4.20
C ALA A 319 20.91 18.91 -3.20
N GLN A 320 19.69 19.43 -3.21
CA GLN A 320 19.23 20.40 -2.21
C GLN A 320 19.24 19.81 -0.80
N ALA A 321 18.65 18.62 -0.62
CA ALA A 321 18.58 17.95 0.68
C ALA A 321 19.96 17.65 1.25
N LEU A 322 20.94 17.34 0.41
CA LEU A 322 22.30 17.02 0.81
C LEU A 322 23.24 18.23 0.91
N SER A 323 22.80 19.42 0.52
CA SER A 323 23.66 20.62 0.39
C SER A 323 24.41 21.02 1.67
N GLN A 324 23.92 20.64 2.83
CA GLN A 324 24.51 20.91 4.15
C GLN A 324 25.04 19.64 4.84
N VAL A 325 25.00 18.49 4.16
CA VAL A 325 25.48 17.21 4.70
C VAL A 325 26.97 17.07 4.39
N PRO A 326 27.83 16.85 5.39
CA PRO A 326 29.24 16.55 5.14
C PRO A 326 29.41 15.20 4.39
N ASP A 327 30.42 15.12 3.54
CA ASP A 327 30.70 13.94 2.72
C ASP A 327 30.94 12.66 3.56
N ASP A 328 31.43 12.80 4.78
CA ASP A 328 31.69 11.70 5.69
C ASP A 328 30.49 11.37 6.61
N ALA A 329 29.36 12.05 6.49
CA ALA A 329 28.19 11.81 7.33
C ALA A 329 27.58 10.44 7.11
N PHE A 330 27.06 9.81 8.18
CA PHE A 330 26.12 8.73 8.04
C PHE A 330 24.72 9.34 7.83
N THR A 331 24.12 9.09 6.67
CA THR A 331 22.87 9.74 6.29
C THR A 331 21.74 8.74 6.08
N VAL A 332 20.60 9.02 6.67
CA VAL A 332 19.32 8.36 6.36
C VAL A 332 18.47 9.36 5.57
N MET A 333 17.98 8.94 4.44
CA MET A 333 17.16 9.77 3.55
C MET A 333 15.70 9.29 3.54
N LEU A 334 14.79 10.23 3.67
CA LEU A 334 13.35 10.01 3.60
C LEU A 334 12.83 10.50 2.24
N ALA A 335 12.09 9.66 1.56
CA ALA A 335 11.41 10.00 0.33
C ALA A 335 10.09 9.24 0.25
N HIS A 336 8.98 9.90 -0.02
CA HIS A 336 7.74 9.15 -0.22
C HIS A 336 7.81 8.28 -1.48
N ASN A 337 8.27 8.83 -2.61
CA ASN A 337 8.39 8.10 -3.88
C ASN A 337 9.61 7.18 -3.89
N SER A 338 9.39 5.87 -4.07
CA SER A 338 10.45 4.85 -4.11
C SER A 338 11.45 5.02 -5.27
N SER A 339 11.13 5.81 -6.31
CA SER A 339 12.07 6.10 -7.40
C SER A 339 13.34 6.80 -6.95
N PHE A 340 13.31 7.52 -5.80
CA PHE A 340 14.51 8.15 -5.21
C PHE A 340 15.58 7.16 -4.72
N ILE A 341 15.29 5.85 -4.75
CA ILE A 341 16.32 4.82 -4.50
C ILE A 341 17.46 4.91 -5.52
N ASP A 342 17.17 5.33 -6.76
CA ASP A 342 18.20 5.52 -7.78
C ASP A 342 19.18 6.64 -7.39
N GLU A 343 18.64 7.78 -6.94
CA GLU A 343 19.44 8.92 -6.48
C GLU A 343 20.20 8.56 -5.19
N ALA A 344 19.54 7.88 -4.24
CA ALA A 344 20.22 7.45 -3.01
C ALA A 344 21.42 6.55 -3.29
N PHE A 345 21.29 5.62 -4.23
CA PHE A 345 22.41 4.76 -4.63
C PHE A 345 23.51 5.54 -5.37
N SER A 346 23.16 6.52 -6.22
CA SER A 346 24.15 7.32 -6.94
C SER A 346 24.93 8.27 -6.02
N HIS A 347 24.30 8.75 -4.96
CA HIS A 347 24.91 9.60 -3.93
C HIS A 347 25.49 8.80 -2.74
N HIS A 348 25.54 7.47 -2.83
CA HIS A 348 26.04 6.59 -1.76
C HIS A 348 25.37 6.83 -0.39
N ILE A 349 24.07 7.11 -0.38
CA ILE A 349 23.29 7.26 0.86
C ILE A 349 23.13 5.91 1.52
N PRO A 350 23.57 5.73 2.79
CA PRO A 350 23.54 4.45 3.48
C PRO A 350 22.15 3.83 3.56
N LEU A 351 21.11 4.62 3.84
CA LEU A 351 19.73 4.15 3.92
C LEU A 351 18.75 5.16 3.34
N LEU A 352 17.91 4.73 2.41
CA LEU A 352 16.70 5.44 2.00
C LEU A 352 15.46 4.69 2.45
N MET A 353 14.52 5.41 3.06
CA MET A 353 13.20 4.92 3.47
C MET A 353 12.11 5.53 2.60
N SER A 354 11.25 4.69 2.01
CA SER A 354 10.17 5.15 1.13
C SER A 354 8.87 4.37 1.33
N GLY A 355 7.78 4.84 0.69
CA GLY A 355 6.47 4.25 0.66
C GLY A 355 5.81 4.29 -0.72
N HIS A 356 4.63 4.90 -0.82
CA HIS A 356 3.88 5.25 -2.03
C HIS A 356 3.23 4.09 -2.79
N THR A 357 3.88 2.94 -2.89
CA THR A 357 3.43 1.85 -3.77
C THR A 357 2.42 0.91 -3.12
N HIS A 358 2.30 0.98 -1.80
CA HIS A 358 1.55 0.02 -0.97
C HIS A 358 1.92 -1.46 -1.25
N GLY A 359 3.10 -1.72 -1.85
CA GLY A 359 3.50 -3.05 -2.30
C GLY A 359 2.54 -3.65 -3.35
N ALA A 360 1.85 -2.79 -4.13
CA ALA A 360 0.72 -3.10 -5.01
C ALA A 360 -0.52 -3.65 -4.30
N GLN A 361 -0.59 -3.70 -2.98
CA GLN A 361 -1.67 -4.24 -2.13
C GLN A 361 -2.06 -5.71 -2.44
N PHE A 362 -1.82 -6.17 -3.66
CA PHE A 362 -2.07 -7.51 -4.15
C PHE A 362 -0.80 -8.10 -4.74
N ALA A 363 -0.12 -8.96 -3.96
CA ALA A 363 1.23 -9.45 -4.32
C ALA A 363 1.30 -10.15 -5.67
N LEU A 364 0.22 -10.82 -6.11
CA LEU A 364 0.19 -11.56 -7.38
C LEU A 364 0.27 -10.67 -8.62
N ILE A 365 -0.13 -9.40 -8.52
CA ILE A 365 0.01 -8.45 -9.63
C ILE A 365 1.33 -7.67 -9.59
N GLY A 366 2.15 -7.86 -8.55
CA GLY A 366 3.45 -7.19 -8.40
C GLY A 366 4.28 -7.18 -9.67
N PRO A 367 4.53 -8.35 -10.33
CA PRO A 367 5.30 -8.38 -11.58
C PRO A 367 4.69 -7.55 -12.72
N VAL A 368 3.36 -7.40 -12.77
CA VAL A 368 2.69 -6.55 -13.76
C VAL A 368 2.91 -5.08 -13.42
N VAL A 369 2.82 -4.72 -12.14
CA VAL A 369 3.03 -3.35 -11.65
C VAL A 369 4.48 -2.91 -11.90
N GLU A 370 5.45 -3.79 -11.66
CA GLU A 370 6.86 -3.55 -11.97
C GLU A 370 7.07 -3.34 -13.50
N ALA A 371 6.45 -4.18 -14.32
CA ALA A 371 6.54 -4.08 -15.78
C ALA A 371 5.93 -2.78 -16.35
N VAL A 372 4.94 -2.18 -15.66
CA VAL A 372 4.32 -0.91 -16.09
C VAL A 372 4.98 0.33 -15.48
N GLY A 373 6.12 0.17 -14.78
CA GLY A 373 7.00 1.27 -14.43
C GLY A 373 7.21 1.58 -12.96
N PHE A 374 6.99 0.62 -12.05
CA PHE A 374 7.41 0.72 -10.65
C PHE A 374 8.65 -0.14 -10.43
N LYS A 375 9.83 0.43 -10.66
CA LYS A 375 11.12 -0.27 -10.50
C LYS A 375 11.34 -0.81 -9.08
N TYR A 376 10.89 -0.07 -8.08
CA TYR A 376 11.00 -0.41 -6.66
C TYR A 376 9.60 -0.49 -6.06
N LEU A 377 9.14 -1.72 -5.80
CA LEU A 377 7.75 -1.94 -5.44
C LEU A 377 7.55 -2.14 -3.94
N ARG A 378 8.40 -2.93 -3.28
CA ARG A 378 8.33 -3.24 -1.84
C ARG A 378 9.58 -3.94 -1.32
N GLY A 379 9.83 -3.80 -0.02
CA GLY A 379 10.93 -4.47 0.67
C GLY A 379 12.29 -3.85 0.40
N MET A 380 13.34 -4.60 0.66
CA MET A 380 14.72 -4.14 0.65
C MET A 380 15.36 -4.29 -0.73
N TYR A 381 16.01 -3.21 -1.17
CA TYR A 381 16.91 -3.15 -2.31
C TYR A 381 18.30 -2.77 -1.82
N GLN A 382 19.35 -3.36 -2.37
CA GLN A 382 20.73 -3.13 -1.94
C GLN A 382 21.63 -2.92 -3.14
N LYS A 383 22.54 -1.94 -3.03
CA LYS A 383 23.58 -1.70 -4.01
C LYS A 383 24.78 -1.04 -3.33
N ASP A 384 25.98 -1.57 -3.56
CA ASP A 384 27.26 -0.99 -3.11
C ASP A 384 27.32 -0.62 -1.62
N GLY A 385 26.71 -1.46 -0.76
CA GLY A 385 26.63 -1.21 0.70
C GLY A 385 25.53 -0.22 1.14
N CYS A 386 24.76 0.32 0.19
CA CYS A 386 23.60 1.17 0.45
C CYS A 386 22.30 0.38 0.41
N PHE A 387 21.32 0.79 1.20
CA PHE A 387 20.01 0.15 1.29
C PHE A 387 18.91 1.14 0.91
N GLY A 388 17.96 0.67 0.10
CA GLY A 388 16.70 1.37 -0.18
C GLY A 388 15.54 0.49 0.23
N TYR A 389 14.63 0.97 1.06
CA TYR A 389 13.48 0.23 1.51
C TYR A 389 12.17 0.86 1.03
N VAL A 390 11.27 0.03 0.55
CA VAL A 390 9.92 0.45 0.18
C VAL A 390 8.92 -0.20 1.12
N ASN A 391 8.38 0.60 2.05
CA ASN A 391 7.35 0.18 2.99
C ASN A 391 6.03 -0.10 2.25
N ARG A 392 5.31 -1.14 2.67
CA ARG A 392 4.04 -1.55 2.06
C ARG A 392 2.84 -0.70 2.49
N GLY A 393 3.09 0.33 3.29
CA GLY A 393 2.06 1.19 3.87
C GLY A 393 1.50 0.65 5.19
N THR A 394 1.51 1.50 6.22
CA THR A 394 0.97 1.22 7.55
C THR A 394 -0.55 1.25 7.56
N GLY A 395 -1.13 2.13 6.76
CA GLY A 395 -2.55 2.19 6.48
C GLY A 395 -2.91 1.74 5.08
N HIS A 396 -4.03 2.21 4.58
CA HIS A 396 -4.52 1.90 3.24
C HIS A 396 -5.59 2.90 2.81
N TRP A 397 -5.58 3.19 1.54
CA TRP A 397 -6.64 3.95 0.92
C TRP A 397 -7.91 3.10 0.69
N ILE A 398 -7.73 1.79 0.36
CA ILE A 398 -8.77 0.77 0.32
C ILE A 398 -8.26 -0.42 1.13
N PRO A 399 -9.03 -1.01 2.05
CA PRO A 399 -8.60 -2.07 2.95
C PRO A 399 -8.50 -3.44 2.25
N PHE A 400 -8.01 -3.45 1.02
CA PHE A 400 -7.88 -4.65 0.21
C PHE A 400 -6.42 -5.04 0.10
N ARG A 401 -6.01 -6.07 0.87
CA ARG A 401 -4.64 -6.56 0.87
C ARG A 401 -4.60 -8.08 0.76
N VAL A 402 -3.94 -8.59 -0.28
CA VAL A 402 -3.78 -10.04 -0.51
C VAL A 402 -2.31 -10.37 -0.62
N LEU A 403 -1.79 -11.16 0.33
CA LEU A 403 -0.36 -11.51 0.47
C LEU A 403 0.56 -10.26 0.53
N CYS A 404 0.04 -9.17 1.08
CA CYS A 404 0.71 -7.89 1.22
C CYS A 404 0.10 -7.15 2.42
N SER A 405 0.41 -7.58 3.65
CA SER A 405 -0.09 -6.98 4.89
C SER A 405 0.30 -5.52 5.04
N ARG A 406 -0.43 -4.78 5.89
CA ARG A 406 0.01 -3.47 6.39
C ARG A 406 1.35 -3.63 7.10
N GLU A 407 2.17 -2.58 7.09
CA GLU A 407 3.53 -2.67 7.59
C GLU A 407 3.92 -1.44 8.43
N ALA A 408 4.54 -1.71 9.56
CA ALA A 408 5.44 -0.80 10.25
C ALA A 408 6.82 -1.44 10.26
N THR A 409 7.89 -0.66 10.08
CA THR A 409 9.22 -1.23 9.90
C THR A 409 10.17 -0.75 10.98
N VAL A 410 10.99 -1.66 11.50
CA VAL A 410 12.10 -1.38 12.41
C VAL A 410 13.41 -1.66 11.67
N TYR A 411 14.29 -0.68 11.65
CA TYR A 411 15.67 -0.81 11.17
C TYR A 411 16.61 -0.79 12.35
N THR A 412 17.48 -1.79 12.45
CA THR A 412 18.56 -1.80 13.43
C THR A 412 19.89 -1.63 12.71
N LEU A 413 20.57 -0.53 13.00
CA LEU A 413 21.90 -0.30 12.45
C LEU A 413 22.91 -1.18 13.18
N ARG A 414 23.78 -1.87 12.43
CA ARG A 414 24.79 -2.79 12.96
C ARG A 414 26.16 -2.46 12.41
N LYS A 415 27.14 -2.39 13.28
CA LYS A 415 28.54 -2.26 12.84
C LYS A 415 29.07 -3.62 12.43
N GLY A 416 29.64 -3.70 11.24
CA GLY A 416 30.27 -4.94 10.73
C GLY A 416 29.80 -5.30 9.32
N THR A 417 30.10 -6.53 8.94
CA THR A 417 29.62 -7.15 7.70
C THR A 417 28.66 -8.28 8.04
N THR A 418 27.71 -8.58 7.15
CA THR A 418 26.80 -9.75 7.26
C THR A 418 27.55 -11.05 7.22
#